data_51004657c60ecd58f0e02f6b68dc3595
#
_entry.id   51004657c60ecd58f0e02f6b68dc3595
#
_cell.length_a   1.000
_cell.length_b   1.000
_cell.length_c   1.000
_cell.angle_alpha   90.00
_cell.angle_beta   90.00
_cell.angle_gamma   90.00
#
_symmetry.space_group_name_H-M   'P 1'
#
loop_
_entity.id
_entity.type
_entity.pdbx_description
1 polymer ?
#
loop_
_entity_poly.entity_id
_entity_poly.type
_entity_poly.pdbx_seq_one_letter_code
_entity_poly.pdbx_strand_id
1 'polypeptide(L)'
;QAELRESSDTLVEQSARLRTEISYSEQALREIGQRIEYQKKIKEGLEIALGNIPAEEVHYLSKPVFSMGITPSVCDRLEARGILYIGDLIPLSEQHLIETWGVGPVTLEKIKTKMNENGVWFGMDVIRVGSRWFRRKQ
;
A
#
# COMPACT_ATOMS: atom_id res chain seq x y z
N GLN A 1 -31.10 46.58 7.12
CA GLN A 1 -30.19 45.75 7.94
C GLN A 1 -30.60 44.25 7.88
N ALA A 2 -31.88 43.89 7.88
CA ALA A 2 -32.35 42.51 7.76
C ALA A 2 -31.93 41.88 6.41
N GLU A 3 -32.06 42.62 5.32
CA GLU A 3 -31.69 42.16 3.97
C GLU A 3 -30.18 41.87 3.86
N LEU A 4 -29.34 42.69 4.50
CA LEU A 4 -27.88 42.47 4.50
C LEU A 4 -27.51 41.22 5.28
N ARG A 5 -28.18 40.91 6.37
CA ARG A 5 -27.93 39.69 7.14
C ARG A 5 -28.32 38.44 6.37
N GLU A 6 -29.51 38.46 5.72
CA GLU A 6 -29.97 37.34 4.88
C GLU A 6 -29.00 37.07 3.73
N SER A 7 -28.52 38.10 3.07
CA SER A 7 -27.58 38.00 1.99
C SER A 7 -26.25 37.42 2.47
N SER A 8 -25.75 37.83 3.63
CA SER A 8 -24.52 37.33 4.25
C SER A 8 -24.64 35.85 4.62
N ASP A 9 -25.75 35.45 5.25
CA ASP A 9 -25.99 34.06 5.63
C ASP A 9 -26.10 33.16 4.39
N THR A 10 -26.75 33.62 3.32
CA THR A 10 -26.81 32.88 2.06
C THR A 10 -25.45 32.67 1.43
N LEU A 11 -24.58 33.67 1.46
CA LEU A 11 -23.22 33.55 0.97
C LEU A 11 -22.38 32.57 1.78
N VAL A 12 -22.55 32.57 3.09
CA VAL A 12 -21.87 31.60 3.97
C VAL A 12 -22.33 30.18 3.69
N GLU A 13 -23.64 29.97 3.50
CA GLU A 13 -24.20 28.66 3.14
C GLU A 13 -23.71 28.17 1.79
N GLN A 14 -23.66 29.03 0.78
CA GLN A 14 -23.14 28.71 -0.55
C GLN A 14 -21.68 28.35 -0.50
N SER A 15 -20.88 29.10 0.27
CA SER A 15 -19.46 28.85 0.46
C SER A 15 -19.24 27.47 1.13
N ALA A 16 -20.03 27.12 2.14
CA ALA A 16 -19.95 25.83 2.81
C ALA A 16 -20.31 24.68 1.85
N ARG A 17 -21.33 24.83 1.02
CA ARG A 17 -21.70 23.84 0.00
C ARG A 17 -20.59 23.62 -1.02
N LEU A 18 -20.00 24.69 -1.51
CA LEU A 18 -18.88 24.61 -2.46
C LEU A 18 -17.67 23.88 -1.87
N ARG A 19 -17.34 24.15 -0.62
CA ARG A 19 -16.26 23.44 0.08
C ARG A 19 -16.57 21.94 0.19
N THR A 20 -17.80 21.57 0.52
CA THR A 20 -18.23 20.19 0.59
C THR A 20 -18.15 19.50 -0.77
N GLU A 21 -18.63 20.14 -1.84
CA GLU A 21 -18.56 19.62 -3.21
C GLU A 21 -17.12 19.43 -3.68
N ILE A 22 -16.23 20.38 -3.37
CA ILE A 22 -14.80 20.26 -3.69
C ILE A 22 -14.20 19.07 -2.95
N SER A 23 -14.51 18.90 -1.67
CA SER A 23 -14.01 17.79 -0.86
C SER A 23 -14.45 16.43 -1.43
N TYR A 24 -15.72 16.30 -1.83
CA TYR A 24 -16.22 15.08 -2.48
C TYR A 24 -15.54 14.82 -3.83
N SER A 25 -15.32 15.86 -4.63
CA SER A 25 -14.65 15.74 -5.91
C SER A 25 -13.21 15.31 -5.76
N GLU A 26 -12.48 15.85 -4.79
CA GLU A 26 -11.10 15.48 -4.48
C GLU A 26 -11.02 14.01 -4.03
N GLN A 27 -11.95 13.57 -3.21
CA GLN A 27 -12.03 12.18 -2.75
C GLN A 27 -12.31 11.24 -3.93
N ALA A 28 -13.26 11.59 -4.80
CA ALA A 28 -13.60 10.82 -5.99
C ALA A 28 -12.39 10.68 -6.94
N LEU A 29 -11.64 11.77 -7.13
CA LEU A 29 -10.42 11.75 -7.94
C LEU A 29 -9.34 10.84 -7.34
N ARG A 30 -9.18 10.86 -6.02
CA ARG A 30 -8.24 9.95 -5.34
C ARG A 30 -8.64 8.49 -5.53
N GLU A 31 -9.91 8.17 -5.38
CA GLU A 31 -10.43 6.80 -5.57
C GLU A 31 -10.25 6.33 -7.02
N ILE A 32 -10.51 7.19 -7.99
CA ILE A 32 -10.27 6.89 -9.41
C ILE A 32 -8.79 6.65 -9.66
N GLY A 33 -7.91 7.49 -9.11
CA GLY A 33 -6.47 7.33 -9.22
C GLY A 33 -5.99 5.99 -8.64
N GLN A 34 -6.51 5.59 -7.48
CA GLN A 34 -6.21 4.30 -6.86
C GLN A 34 -6.68 3.12 -7.72
N ARG A 35 -7.86 3.22 -8.33
CA ARG A 35 -8.38 2.19 -9.25
C ARG A 35 -7.51 2.06 -10.50
N ILE A 36 -7.07 3.16 -11.06
CA ILE A 36 -6.20 3.17 -12.22
C ILE A 36 -4.87 2.48 -11.89
N GLU A 37 -4.26 2.81 -10.75
CA GLU A 37 -3.03 2.16 -10.30
C GLU A 37 -3.21 0.66 -10.08
N TYR A 38 -4.31 0.27 -9.46
CA TYR A 38 -4.66 -1.14 -9.24
C TYR A 38 -4.83 -1.89 -10.56
N GLN A 39 -5.56 -1.31 -11.51
CA GLN A 39 -5.78 -1.90 -12.83
C GLN A 39 -4.48 -2.02 -13.62
N LYS A 40 -3.59 -1.02 -13.54
CA LYS A 40 -2.27 -1.08 -14.16
C LYS A 40 -1.45 -2.25 -13.63
N LYS A 41 -1.45 -2.45 -12.32
CA LYS A 41 -0.74 -3.56 -11.68
C LYS A 41 -1.30 -4.91 -12.12
N ILE A 42 -2.61 -5.06 -12.21
CA ILE A 42 -3.25 -6.27 -12.69
C ILE A 42 -2.85 -6.54 -14.15
N LYS A 43 -2.91 -5.52 -15.00
CA LYS A 43 -2.51 -5.62 -16.41
C LYS A 43 -1.05 -6.04 -16.56
N GLU A 44 -0.15 -5.41 -15.81
CA GLU A 44 1.26 -5.77 -15.81
C GLU A 44 1.47 -7.22 -15.35
N GLY A 45 0.78 -7.64 -14.30
CA GLY A 45 0.82 -9.01 -13.82
C GLY A 45 0.36 -10.02 -14.87
N LEU A 46 -0.71 -9.72 -15.59
CA LEU A 46 -1.20 -10.56 -16.68
C LEU A 46 -0.19 -10.63 -17.83
N GLU A 47 0.43 -9.52 -18.18
CA GLU A 47 1.44 -9.47 -19.25
C GLU A 47 2.69 -10.24 -18.87
N ILE A 48 3.08 -10.23 -17.60
CA ILE A 48 4.18 -11.06 -17.08
C ILE A 48 3.81 -12.54 -17.19
N ALA A 49 2.60 -12.91 -16.77
CA ALA A 49 2.12 -14.29 -16.82
C ALA A 49 2.04 -14.81 -18.26
N LEU A 50 1.73 -13.94 -19.22
CA LEU A 50 1.68 -14.27 -20.65
C LEU A 50 3.07 -14.25 -21.33
N GLY A 51 4.10 -13.82 -20.61
CA GLY A 51 5.45 -13.72 -21.16
C GLY A 51 5.73 -12.50 -22.02
N ASN A 52 4.83 -11.52 -22.04
CA ASN A 52 4.97 -10.30 -22.83
C ASN A 52 5.96 -9.29 -22.20
N ILE A 53 6.10 -9.32 -20.87
CA ILE A 53 7.06 -8.50 -20.16
C ILE A 53 8.12 -9.42 -19.56
N PRO A 54 9.42 -9.21 -19.86
CA PRO A 54 10.49 -9.97 -19.23
C PRO A 54 10.54 -9.68 -17.72
N ALA A 55 10.40 -10.72 -16.92
CA ALA A 55 10.42 -10.59 -15.46
C ALA A 55 11.02 -11.84 -14.85
N GLU A 56 11.61 -11.68 -13.65
CA GLU A 56 12.09 -12.82 -12.88
C GLU A 56 11.33 -12.92 -11.57
N GLU A 57 11.06 -14.16 -11.15
CA GLU A 57 10.35 -14.41 -9.90
C GLU A 57 11.28 -14.21 -8.71
N VAL A 58 10.78 -13.49 -7.71
CA VAL A 58 11.47 -13.29 -6.44
C VAL A 58 10.87 -14.24 -5.42
N HIS A 59 11.39 -15.47 -5.38
CA HIS A 59 10.84 -16.56 -4.58
C HIS A 59 10.80 -16.27 -3.08
N TYR A 60 11.77 -15.50 -2.58
CA TYR A 60 11.81 -15.12 -1.16
C TYR A 60 10.55 -14.39 -0.72
N LEU A 61 9.95 -13.57 -1.58
CA LEU A 61 8.75 -12.81 -1.26
C LEU A 61 7.50 -13.69 -1.16
N SER A 62 7.52 -14.89 -1.71
CA SER A 62 6.41 -15.86 -1.62
C SER A 62 6.44 -16.66 -0.32
N LYS A 63 7.49 -16.53 0.47
CA LYS A 63 7.59 -17.22 1.76
C LYS A 63 6.69 -16.57 2.81
N PRO A 64 6.18 -17.36 3.77
CA PRO A 64 5.39 -16.82 4.87
C PRO A 64 6.21 -15.85 5.73
N VAL A 65 5.54 -14.84 6.27
CA VAL A 65 6.16 -13.86 7.16
C VAL A 65 6.84 -14.53 8.36
N PHE A 66 6.24 -15.57 8.93
CA PHE A 66 6.79 -16.26 10.08
C PHE A 66 8.16 -16.91 9.80
N SER A 67 8.49 -17.18 8.54
CA SER A 67 9.80 -17.76 8.17
C SER A 67 10.97 -16.83 8.43
N MET A 68 10.72 -15.55 8.69
CA MET A 68 11.74 -14.56 9.02
C MET A 68 12.21 -14.63 10.47
N GLY A 69 11.60 -15.49 11.30
CA GLY A 69 11.92 -15.58 12.71
C GLY A 69 11.37 -14.42 13.55
N ILE A 70 10.28 -13.82 13.11
CA ILE A 70 9.60 -12.75 13.83
C ILE A 70 8.84 -13.34 15.02
N THR A 71 8.67 -12.55 16.08
CA THR A 71 7.89 -12.91 17.27
C THR A 71 6.48 -13.37 16.86
N PRO A 72 5.97 -14.49 17.40
CA PRO A 72 4.64 -15.01 17.01
C PRO A 72 3.52 -14.00 17.19
N SER A 73 3.55 -13.16 18.22
CA SER A 73 2.53 -12.13 18.45
C SER A 73 2.49 -11.09 17.33
N VAL A 74 3.64 -10.72 16.78
CA VAL A 74 3.73 -9.81 15.63
C VAL A 74 3.20 -10.49 14.38
N CYS A 75 3.57 -11.76 14.15
CA CYS A 75 3.05 -12.55 13.02
C CYS A 75 1.54 -12.64 13.07
N ASP A 76 0.95 -12.91 14.22
CA ASP A 76 -0.50 -13.02 14.39
C ASP A 76 -1.20 -11.71 14.06
N ARG A 77 -0.63 -10.58 14.46
CA ARG A 77 -1.17 -9.24 14.11
C ARG A 77 -1.13 -8.99 12.61
N LEU A 78 -0.03 -9.35 11.97
CA LEU A 78 0.13 -9.18 10.53
C LEU A 78 -0.85 -10.06 9.77
N GLU A 79 -0.98 -11.33 10.15
CA GLU A 79 -1.93 -12.26 9.55
C GLU A 79 -3.38 -11.79 9.71
N ALA A 80 -3.74 -11.26 10.86
CA ALA A 80 -5.07 -10.71 11.12
C ALA A 80 -5.42 -9.55 10.17
N ARG A 81 -4.42 -8.89 9.60
CA ARG A 81 -4.58 -7.79 8.65
C ARG A 81 -4.32 -8.21 7.20
N GLY A 82 -4.23 -9.51 6.93
CA GLY A 82 -4.05 -10.03 5.59
C GLY A 82 -2.62 -10.05 5.09
N ILE A 83 -1.64 -9.82 5.96
CA ILE A 83 -0.22 -9.88 5.62
C ILE A 83 0.30 -11.28 5.95
N LEU A 84 0.31 -12.13 4.94
CA LEU A 84 0.68 -13.53 5.06
C LEU A 84 2.09 -13.81 4.53
N TYR A 85 2.50 -13.11 3.50
CA TYR A 85 3.75 -13.33 2.78
C TYR A 85 4.72 -12.17 2.99
N ILE A 86 6.00 -12.46 2.85
CA ILE A 86 7.05 -11.42 2.94
C ILE A 86 6.82 -10.31 1.90
N GLY A 87 6.36 -10.68 0.69
CA GLY A 87 6.02 -9.71 -0.35
C GLY A 87 4.94 -8.71 0.05
N ASP A 88 4.07 -9.07 0.95
CA ASP A 88 3.03 -8.16 1.46
C ASP A 88 3.61 -7.02 2.32
N LEU A 89 4.84 -7.18 2.82
CA LEU A 89 5.54 -6.14 3.57
C LEU A 89 6.17 -5.07 2.67
N ILE A 90 6.45 -5.40 1.42
CA ILE A 90 7.18 -4.51 0.49
C ILE A 90 6.52 -3.14 0.31
N PRO A 91 5.19 -3.03 0.11
CA PRO A 91 4.55 -1.73 -0.04
C PRO A 91 4.40 -0.95 1.27
N LEU A 92 4.65 -1.58 2.41
CA LEU A 92 4.59 -0.93 3.71
C LEU A 92 5.89 -0.20 4.00
N SER A 93 5.81 0.95 4.68
CA SER A 93 6.99 1.67 5.12
C SER A 93 7.43 1.17 6.49
N GLU A 94 8.72 1.37 6.82
CA GLU A 94 9.25 1.07 8.15
C GLU A 94 8.47 1.82 9.24
N GLN A 95 8.19 3.08 8.99
CA GLN A 95 7.43 3.93 9.92
C GLN A 95 6.01 3.40 10.13
N HIS A 96 5.35 2.92 9.08
CA HIS A 96 4.03 2.34 9.17
C HIS A 96 4.01 1.07 10.03
N LEU A 97 5.03 0.23 9.91
CA LEU A 97 5.18 -0.96 10.74
C LEU A 97 5.33 -0.61 12.22
N ILE A 98 6.13 0.41 12.54
CA ILE A 98 6.33 0.85 13.91
C ILE A 98 5.05 1.46 14.49
N GLU A 99 4.44 2.40 13.78
CA GLU A 99 3.30 3.18 14.29
C GLU A 99 1.98 2.41 14.29
N THR A 100 1.71 1.67 13.23
CA THR A 100 0.41 1.00 13.04
C THR A 100 0.40 -0.42 13.58
N TRP A 101 1.50 -1.15 13.41
CA TRP A 101 1.59 -2.57 13.72
C TRP A 101 2.33 -2.87 15.02
N GLY A 102 2.89 -1.85 15.65
CA GLY A 102 3.61 -2.00 16.91
C GLY A 102 4.89 -2.84 16.81
N VAL A 103 5.52 -2.85 15.64
CA VAL A 103 6.79 -3.56 15.43
C VAL A 103 7.91 -2.77 16.12
N GLY A 104 8.61 -3.41 17.06
CA GLY A 104 9.71 -2.77 17.79
C GLY A 104 10.96 -2.59 16.91
N PRO A 105 11.88 -1.69 17.33
CA PRO A 105 13.10 -1.42 16.55
C PRO A 105 13.97 -2.66 16.31
N VAL A 106 14.08 -3.53 17.29
CA VAL A 106 14.87 -4.77 17.20
C VAL A 106 14.26 -5.72 16.16
N THR A 107 12.95 -5.89 16.20
CA THR A 107 12.23 -6.74 15.24
C THR A 107 12.31 -6.16 13.82
N LEU A 108 12.17 -4.84 13.68
CA LEU A 108 12.29 -4.17 12.40
C LEU A 108 13.68 -4.35 11.80
N GLU A 109 14.73 -4.19 12.60
CA GLU A 109 16.12 -4.39 12.16
C GLU A 109 16.35 -5.82 11.69
N LYS A 110 15.80 -6.79 12.40
CA LYS A 110 15.84 -8.21 12.03
C LYS A 110 15.16 -8.46 10.69
N ILE A 111 13.98 -7.87 10.46
CA ILE A 111 13.25 -7.95 9.21
C ILE A 111 14.10 -7.38 8.07
N LYS A 112 14.65 -6.18 8.25
CA LYS A 112 15.50 -5.51 7.26
C LYS A 112 16.73 -6.33 6.91
N THR A 113 17.41 -6.88 7.91
CA THR A 113 18.59 -7.71 7.71
C THR A 113 18.26 -8.95 6.89
N LYS A 114 17.18 -9.65 7.24
CA LYS A 114 16.72 -10.83 6.49
C LYS A 114 16.34 -10.49 5.05
N MET A 115 15.67 -9.38 4.83
CA MET A 115 15.31 -8.93 3.50
C MET A 115 16.55 -8.61 2.67
N ASN A 116 17.48 -7.86 3.23
CA ASN A 116 18.72 -7.49 2.54
C ASN A 116 19.59 -8.70 2.19
N GLU A 117 19.69 -9.69 3.08
CA GLU A 117 20.40 -10.94 2.82
C GLU A 117 19.83 -11.70 1.62
N ASN A 118 18.55 -11.52 1.33
CA ASN A 118 17.85 -12.18 0.24
C ASN A 118 17.60 -11.25 -0.97
N GLY A 119 18.27 -10.10 -1.00
CA GLY A 119 18.21 -9.19 -2.14
C GLY A 119 16.91 -8.42 -2.31
N VAL A 120 16.14 -8.27 -1.24
CA VAL A 120 14.88 -7.53 -1.25
C VAL A 120 14.92 -6.40 -0.22
N TRP A 121 14.07 -5.39 -0.41
CA TRP A 121 14.00 -4.23 0.50
C TRP A 121 12.60 -3.62 0.45
N PHE A 122 12.26 -2.83 1.46
CA PHE A 122 10.99 -2.11 1.49
C PHE A 122 10.89 -1.13 0.33
N GLY A 123 9.74 -1.12 -0.32
CA GLY A 123 9.48 -0.20 -1.44
C GLY A 123 10.12 -0.60 -2.76
N MET A 124 10.73 -1.80 -2.87
CA MET A 124 11.25 -2.25 -4.16
C MET A 124 10.12 -2.42 -5.19
N ASP A 125 10.46 -2.25 -6.46
CA ASP A 125 9.50 -2.37 -7.55
C ASP A 125 9.26 -3.85 -7.88
N VAL A 126 8.16 -4.38 -7.36
CA VAL A 126 7.74 -5.76 -7.63
C VAL A 126 6.27 -5.79 -8.02
N ILE A 127 5.92 -6.80 -8.79
CA ILE A 127 4.54 -7.02 -9.27
C ILE A 127 4.07 -8.36 -8.74
N ARG A 128 2.91 -8.34 -8.08
CA ARG A 128 2.29 -9.54 -7.53
C ARG A 128 1.37 -10.18 -8.58
N VAL A 129 1.54 -11.48 -8.79
CA VAL A 129 0.64 -12.30 -9.61
C VAL A 129 0.20 -13.48 -8.75
N GLY A 130 -1.01 -13.43 -8.21
CA GLY A 130 -1.50 -14.42 -7.25
C GLY A 130 -0.69 -14.37 -5.95
N SER A 131 -0.02 -15.44 -5.59
CA SER A 131 0.87 -15.55 -4.43
C SER A 131 2.35 -15.51 -4.82
N ARG A 132 2.65 -14.99 -6.01
CA ARG A 132 4.00 -14.90 -6.56
C ARG A 132 4.35 -13.44 -6.81
N TRP A 133 5.63 -13.10 -6.63
CA TRP A 133 6.15 -11.75 -6.84
C TRP A 133 7.24 -11.78 -7.90
N PHE A 134 7.18 -10.82 -8.82
CA PHE A 134 8.11 -10.70 -9.94
C PHE A 134 8.73 -9.31 -9.95
N ARG A 135 9.99 -9.25 -10.38
CA ARG A 135 10.63 -7.98 -10.72
C ARG A 135 10.95 -7.97 -12.21
N ARG A 136 10.87 -6.79 -12.84
CA ARG A 136 11.20 -6.66 -14.25
C ARG A 136 12.68 -6.91 -14.46
N LYS A 137 13.01 -7.66 -15.51
CA LYS A 137 14.41 -7.79 -15.95
C LYS A 137 14.82 -6.51 -16.66
N GLN A 138 15.98 -6.03 -16.32
CA GLN A 138 16.58 -4.88 -17.00
C GLN A 138 17.34 -5.32 -18.24
#